data_375da5628b08a4976f90ca3fd22b8801
#
_entry.id   375da5628b08a4976f90ca3fd22b8801
#
_cell.length_a   1.000
_cell.length_b   1.000
_cell.length_c   1.000
_cell.angle_alpha   90.00
_cell.angle_beta   90.00
_cell.angle_gamma   90.00
#
_symmetry.space_group_name_H-M   'P 1'
#
loop_
_entity.id
_entity.type
_entity.pdbx_description
1 polymer ?
#
loop_
_entity_poly.entity_id
_entity_poly.type
_entity_poly.pdbx_seq_one_letter_code
_entity_poly.pdbx_strand_id
1 'polypeptide(L)'
;MYPILPERPSDAAQIDTLLDLTFGSDRTRKTVYRLRENVAHVKALAFVVRDEDGVVLGSIRYWPVAIGEQAAPAIMLGPVTVHPDYQGQGIGRALIRHSLYTATRLGHGLCILVGDKPYYEPFGFVGAADRGLEMPGWVERERFQVMELAAGALQGVSGMVGKPVKTSRKKAAA
;
A
#
# COMPACT_ATOMS: atom_id res chain seq x y z
N MET A 1 13.81 -19.80 2.94
CA MET A 1 13.25 -18.42 3.08
C MET A 1 13.50 -17.71 1.76
N TYR A 2 12.45 -17.24 1.11
CA TYR A 2 12.58 -16.56 -0.19
C TYR A 2 13.12 -15.14 -0.01
N PRO A 3 14.08 -14.68 -0.84
CA PRO A 3 14.56 -13.30 -0.78
C PRO A 3 13.48 -12.31 -1.24
N ILE A 4 13.38 -11.18 -0.54
CA ILE A 4 12.54 -10.05 -0.96
C ILE A 4 13.38 -9.16 -1.86
N LEU A 5 12.92 -8.93 -3.07
CA LEU A 5 13.63 -8.21 -4.13
C LEU A 5 12.82 -7.01 -4.60
N PRO A 6 13.46 -5.94 -5.05
CA PRO A 6 12.75 -4.86 -5.75
C PRO A 6 12.00 -5.41 -6.97
N GLU A 7 10.80 -4.87 -7.20
CA GLU A 7 10.03 -5.13 -8.41
C GLU A 7 10.77 -4.60 -9.64
N ARG A 8 10.77 -5.39 -10.72
CA ARG A 8 11.31 -5.00 -12.02
C ARG A 8 10.15 -4.73 -13.00
N PRO A 9 10.34 -3.90 -14.02
CA PRO A 9 9.32 -3.72 -15.06
C PRO A 9 8.85 -5.02 -15.72
N SER A 10 9.75 -6.01 -15.84
CA SER A 10 9.44 -7.35 -16.39
C SER A 10 8.48 -8.17 -15.51
N ASP A 11 8.31 -7.82 -14.24
CA ASP A 11 7.42 -8.56 -13.33
C ASP A 11 5.95 -8.17 -13.50
N ALA A 12 5.66 -7.04 -14.15
CA ALA A 12 4.33 -6.44 -14.19
C ALA A 12 3.25 -7.41 -14.67
N ALA A 13 3.49 -8.14 -15.76
CA ALA A 13 2.53 -9.11 -16.29
C ALA A 13 2.28 -10.29 -15.34
N GLN A 14 3.32 -10.80 -14.68
CA GLN A 14 3.18 -11.87 -13.69
C GLN A 14 2.43 -11.38 -12.44
N ILE A 15 2.69 -10.14 -12.00
CA ILE A 15 1.99 -9.53 -10.87
C ILE A 15 0.50 -9.38 -11.19
N ASP A 16 0.15 -8.89 -12.38
CA ASP A 16 -1.26 -8.73 -12.78
C ASP A 16 -1.98 -10.08 -12.81
N THR A 17 -1.35 -11.11 -13.38
CA THR A 17 -1.89 -12.48 -13.37
C THR A 17 -2.10 -12.99 -11.94
N LEU A 18 -1.12 -12.75 -11.05
CA LEU A 18 -1.20 -13.17 -9.65
C LEU A 18 -2.30 -12.42 -8.90
N LEU A 19 -2.50 -11.14 -9.17
CA LEU A 19 -3.58 -10.34 -8.59
C LEU A 19 -4.96 -10.82 -9.05
N ASP A 20 -5.12 -11.14 -10.34
CA ASP A 20 -6.36 -11.69 -10.87
C ASP A 20 -6.67 -13.07 -10.27
N LEU A 21 -5.65 -13.89 -10.10
CA LEU A 21 -5.79 -15.21 -9.44
C LEU A 21 -6.24 -15.08 -7.98
N THR A 22 -5.74 -14.08 -7.26
CA THR A 22 -5.95 -13.93 -5.80
C THR A 22 -7.22 -13.15 -5.46
N PHE A 23 -7.52 -12.10 -6.23
CA PHE A 23 -8.60 -11.15 -5.94
C PHE A 23 -9.75 -11.15 -6.96
N GLY A 24 -9.61 -11.90 -8.05
CA GLY A 24 -10.55 -11.89 -9.16
C GLY A 24 -10.29 -10.74 -10.17
N SER A 25 -10.73 -10.94 -11.40
CA SER A 25 -10.55 -9.97 -12.50
C SER A 25 -11.37 -8.68 -12.32
N ASP A 26 -12.39 -8.69 -11.46
CA ASP A 26 -13.23 -7.52 -11.11
C ASP A 26 -12.65 -6.66 -9.98
N ARG A 27 -11.46 -6.98 -9.47
CA ARG A 27 -10.77 -6.28 -8.37
C ARG A 27 -10.68 -4.77 -8.57
N THR A 28 -10.58 -4.30 -9.82
CA THR A 28 -10.46 -2.88 -10.17
C THR A 28 -11.69 -2.04 -9.87
N ARG A 29 -12.84 -2.66 -9.59
CA ARG A 29 -14.10 -1.97 -9.21
C ARG A 29 -14.09 -1.46 -7.76
N LYS A 30 -13.16 -1.94 -6.91
CA LYS A 30 -13.08 -1.55 -5.50
C LYS A 30 -12.63 -0.09 -5.34
N THR A 31 -13.11 0.58 -4.29
CA THR A 31 -12.82 1.99 -3.98
C THR A 31 -11.33 2.32 -4.00
N VAL A 32 -10.49 1.45 -3.46
CA VAL A 32 -9.02 1.65 -3.44
C VAL A 32 -8.40 1.78 -4.83
N TYR A 33 -8.97 1.15 -5.85
CA TYR A 33 -8.48 1.26 -7.22
C TYR A 33 -8.73 2.62 -7.86
N ARG A 34 -9.81 3.32 -7.46
CA ARG A 34 -10.07 4.70 -7.90
C ARG A 34 -8.97 5.66 -7.45
N LEU A 35 -8.41 5.45 -6.27
CA LEU A 35 -7.29 6.23 -5.75
C LEU A 35 -5.98 5.96 -6.50
N ARG A 36 -5.86 4.80 -7.13
CA ARG A 36 -4.67 4.37 -7.90
C ARG A 36 -4.72 4.80 -9.38
N GLU A 37 -5.90 5.07 -9.89
CA GLU A 37 -6.12 5.41 -11.30
C GLU A 37 -5.32 6.66 -11.71
N ASN A 38 -4.51 6.52 -12.75
CA ASN A 38 -3.60 7.56 -13.24
C ASN A 38 -2.59 8.09 -12.20
N VAL A 39 -2.29 7.28 -11.21
CA VAL A 39 -1.25 7.55 -10.21
C VAL A 39 -0.17 6.48 -10.32
N ALA A 40 1.09 6.88 -10.35
CA ALA A 40 2.20 5.95 -10.30
C ALA A 40 2.39 5.42 -8.88
N HIS A 41 2.62 4.12 -8.73
CA HIS A 41 2.97 3.55 -7.43
C HIS A 41 4.37 4.01 -6.98
N VAL A 42 4.65 3.91 -5.70
CA VAL A 42 5.94 4.26 -5.11
C VAL A 42 6.96 3.17 -5.45
N LYS A 43 7.76 3.37 -6.49
CA LYS A 43 8.71 2.35 -6.99
C LYS A 43 9.67 1.84 -5.91
N ALA A 44 10.12 2.71 -5.01
CA ALA A 44 11.01 2.36 -3.91
C ALA A 44 10.36 1.45 -2.85
N LEU A 45 9.04 1.27 -2.90
CA LEU A 45 8.24 0.43 -2.01
C LEU A 45 7.54 -0.72 -2.76
N ALA A 46 7.97 -1.01 -3.98
CA ALA A 46 7.46 -2.13 -4.77
C ALA A 46 8.42 -3.31 -4.66
N PHE A 47 7.95 -4.41 -4.07
CA PHE A 47 8.77 -5.60 -3.82
C PHE A 47 8.07 -6.87 -4.28
N VAL A 48 8.87 -7.85 -4.61
CA VAL A 48 8.44 -9.19 -5.01
C VAL A 48 9.23 -10.27 -4.31
N VAL A 49 8.64 -11.45 -4.23
CA VAL A 49 9.31 -12.71 -3.94
C VAL A 49 9.23 -13.56 -5.20
N ARG A 50 10.34 -14.16 -5.62
CA ARG A 50 10.41 -15.08 -6.77
C ARG A 50 10.95 -16.43 -6.32
N ASP A 51 10.57 -17.48 -7.03
CA ASP A 51 11.24 -18.78 -6.94
C ASP A 51 12.56 -18.80 -7.72
N GLU A 52 13.19 -19.97 -7.77
CA GLU A 52 14.47 -20.20 -8.49
C GLU A 52 14.34 -20.03 -10.00
N ASP A 53 13.16 -20.26 -10.54
CA ASP A 53 12.85 -20.11 -11.97
C ASP A 53 12.45 -18.66 -12.34
N GLY A 54 12.38 -17.77 -11.36
CA GLY A 54 12.02 -16.37 -11.56
C GLY A 54 10.52 -16.11 -11.59
N VAL A 55 9.70 -17.09 -11.22
CA VAL A 55 8.25 -16.92 -11.12
C VAL A 55 7.88 -16.09 -9.89
N VAL A 56 7.03 -15.08 -10.05
CA VAL A 56 6.58 -14.22 -8.95
C VAL A 56 5.60 -14.98 -8.06
N LEU A 57 6.02 -15.24 -6.83
CA LEU A 57 5.23 -15.92 -5.80
C LEU A 57 4.46 -14.96 -4.90
N GLY A 58 4.91 -13.73 -4.79
CA GLY A 58 4.25 -12.69 -4.00
C GLY A 58 4.71 -11.30 -4.39
N SER A 59 3.84 -10.32 -4.20
CA SER A 59 4.15 -8.92 -4.46
C SER A 59 3.46 -7.98 -3.48
N ILE A 60 4.05 -6.79 -3.31
CA ILE A 60 3.50 -5.68 -2.55
C ILE A 60 3.81 -4.37 -3.26
N ARG A 61 2.83 -3.48 -3.31
CA ARG A 61 2.97 -2.11 -3.82
C ARG A 61 2.38 -1.10 -2.86
N TYR A 62 2.77 0.14 -3.02
CA TYR A 62 2.26 1.29 -2.28
C TYR A 62 1.93 2.42 -3.26
N TRP A 63 0.91 3.18 -2.92
CA TRP A 63 0.42 4.30 -3.73
C TRP A 63 0.42 5.58 -2.91
N PRO A 64 0.93 6.70 -3.46
CA PRO A 64 0.83 7.96 -2.76
C PRO A 64 -0.63 8.41 -2.70
N VAL A 65 -1.03 8.95 -1.56
CA VAL A 65 -2.35 9.54 -1.32
C VAL A 65 -2.19 10.83 -0.53
N ALA A 66 -3.25 11.63 -0.46
CA ALA A 66 -3.34 12.82 0.37
C ALA A 66 -4.57 12.71 1.27
N ILE A 67 -4.51 13.24 2.49
CA ILE A 67 -5.59 13.15 3.47
C ILE A 67 -6.06 14.55 3.84
N GLY A 68 -7.38 14.76 3.77
CA GLY A 68 -8.07 15.97 4.19
C GLY A 68 -7.78 17.19 3.31
N GLU A 69 -8.34 18.34 3.72
CA GLU A 69 -8.22 19.60 2.99
C GLU A 69 -6.78 20.12 2.92
N GLN A 70 -5.97 19.82 3.92
CA GLN A 70 -4.55 20.20 3.96
C GLN A 70 -3.67 19.28 3.10
N ALA A 71 -4.25 18.26 2.46
CA ALA A 71 -3.57 17.30 1.61
C ALA A 71 -2.35 16.66 2.30
N ALA A 72 -2.50 16.23 3.55
CA ALA A 72 -1.44 15.58 4.31
C ALA A 72 -0.93 14.34 3.56
N PRO A 73 0.38 14.23 3.28
CA PRO A 73 0.90 13.13 2.49
C PRO A 73 0.85 11.81 3.27
N ALA A 74 0.40 10.76 2.61
CA ALA A 74 0.40 9.40 3.13
C ALA A 74 0.69 8.41 2.00
N ILE A 75 0.95 7.17 2.36
CA ILE A 75 1.02 6.05 1.42
C ILE A 75 -0.10 5.04 1.71
N MET A 76 -0.66 4.47 0.68
CA MET A 76 -1.66 3.42 0.75
C MET A 76 -1.01 2.08 0.42
N LEU A 77 -0.95 1.19 1.41
CA LEU A 77 -0.43 -0.17 1.27
C LEU A 77 -1.40 -1.02 0.45
N GLY A 78 -0.86 -1.71 -0.53
CA GLY A 78 -1.57 -2.69 -1.35
C GLY A 78 -1.55 -2.36 -2.85
N PRO A 79 -1.85 -3.35 -3.64
CA PRO A 79 -2.21 -4.71 -3.26
C PRO A 79 -1.03 -5.50 -2.68
N VAL A 80 -1.34 -6.40 -1.75
CA VAL A 80 -0.44 -7.47 -1.30
C VAL A 80 -1.04 -8.78 -1.79
N THR A 81 -0.25 -9.58 -2.45
CA THR A 81 -0.69 -10.89 -2.95
C THR A 81 0.39 -11.95 -2.77
N VAL A 82 -0.05 -13.18 -2.54
CA VAL A 82 0.80 -14.38 -2.48
C VAL A 82 0.09 -15.50 -3.23
N HIS A 83 0.83 -16.18 -4.09
CA HIS A 83 0.30 -17.31 -4.87
C HIS A 83 -0.37 -18.33 -3.93
N PRO A 84 -1.57 -18.84 -4.26
CA PRO A 84 -2.34 -19.72 -3.38
C PRO A 84 -1.54 -20.88 -2.81
N ASP A 85 -0.74 -21.56 -3.61
CA ASP A 85 0.07 -22.71 -3.20
C ASP A 85 1.20 -22.37 -2.21
N TYR A 86 1.50 -21.07 -2.07
CA TYR A 86 2.57 -20.56 -1.19
C TYR A 86 2.04 -19.73 -0.01
N GLN A 87 0.73 -19.65 0.14
CA GLN A 87 0.09 -19.01 1.30
C GLN A 87 0.39 -19.79 2.59
N GLY A 88 0.28 -19.12 3.73
CA GLY A 88 0.58 -19.72 5.03
C GLY A 88 2.08 -19.88 5.35
N GLN A 89 2.97 -19.63 4.40
CA GLN A 89 4.43 -19.76 4.56
C GLN A 89 5.11 -18.46 5.03
N GLY A 90 4.35 -17.42 5.36
CA GLY A 90 4.88 -16.16 5.89
C GLY A 90 5.35 -15.14 4.84
N ILE A 91 5.24 -15.43 3.54
CA ILE A 91 5.69 -14.53 2.46
C ILE A 91 5.01 -13.16 2.57
N GLY A 92 3.69 -13.09 2.71
CA GLY A 92 2.96 -11.83 2.82
C GLY A 92 3.40 -11.02 4.03
N ARG A 93 3.58 -11.66 5.19
CA ARG A 93 4.06 -10.99 6.42
C ARG A 93 5.49 -10.45 6.25
N ALA A 94 6.35 -11.19 5.58
CA ALA A 94 7.72 -10.77 5.30
C ALA A 94 7.76 -9.55 4.36
N LEU A 95 6.97 -9.56 3.28
CA LEU A 95 6.80 -8.44 2.37
C LEU A 95 6.32 -7.17 3.11
N ILE A 96 5.30 -7.29 3.96
CA ILE A 96 4.76 -6.16 4.74
C ILE A 96 5.81 -5.60 5.70
N ARG A 97 6.47 -6.44 6.50
CA ARG A 97 7.50 -5.97 7.45
C ARG A 97 8.65 -5.27 6.74
N HIS A 98 9.17 -5.87 5.66
CA HIS A 98 10.27 -5.30 4.89
C HIS A 98 9.90 -3.94 4.29
N SER A 99 8.72 -3.85 3.67
CA SER A 99 8.28 -2.62 3.01
C SER A 99 7.90 -1.51 3.98
N LEU A 100 7.27 -1.81 5.12
CA LEU A 100 6.99 -0.81 6.18
C LEU A 100 8.29 -0.28 6.80
N TYR A 101 9.27 -1.14 7.06
CA TYR A 101 10.60 -0.72 7.50
C TYR A 101 11.26 0.21 6.48
N THR A 102 11.22 -0.15 5.21
CA THR A 102 11.75 0.68 4.13
C THR A 102 11.01 2.03 4.02
N ALA A 103 9.69 2.03 4.13
CA ALA A 103 8.87 3.24 4.11
C ALA A 103 9.23 4.20 5.24
N THR A 104 9.43 3.69 6.45
CA THR A 104 9.88 4.48 7.61
C THR A 104 11.25 5.10 7.34
N ARG A 105 12.19 4.35 6.80
CA ARG A 105 13.53 4.86 6.46
C ARG A 105 13.53 5.90 5.35
N LEU A 106 12.58 5.83 4.43
CA LEU A 106 12.39 6.83 3.37
C LEU A 106 11.66 8.09 3.84
N GLY A 107 11.24 8.15 5.12
CA GLY A 107 10.62 9.33 5.70
C GLY A 107 9.12 9.45 5.47
N HIS A 108 8.43 8.37 5.07
CA HIS A 108 6.98 8.37 5.02
C HIS A 108 6.39 8.47 6.43
N GLY A 109 5.41 9.35 6.64
CA GLY A 109 4.81 9.59 7.95
C GLY A 109 3.61 8.71 8.27
N LEU A 110 2.76 8.49 7.28
CA LEU A 110 1.48 7.77 7.44
C LEU A 110 1.32 6.69 6.38
N CYS A 111 0.82 5.54 6.82
CA CYS A 111 0.40 4.45 5.96
C CYS A 111 -1.06 4.10 6.23
N ILE A 112 -1.88 4.00 5.19
CA ILE A 112 -3.26 3.54 5.27
C ILE A 112 -3.43 2.25 4.49
N LEU A 113 -4.47 1.50 4.79
CA LEU A 113 -4.89 0.33 4.01
C LEU A 113 -6.37 0.01 4.21
N VAL A 114 -6.90 -0.80 3.31
CA VAL A 114 -8.17 -1.49 3.48
C VAL A 114 -7.90 -2.99 3.43
N GLY A 115 -8.07 -3.67 4.56
CA GLY A 115 -7.74 -5.08 4.68
C GLY A 115 -8.25 -5.70 5.97
N ASP A 116 -7.97 -6.98 6.15
CA ASP A 116 -8.45 -7.75 7.28
C ASP A 116 -7.78 -7.33 8.59
N LYS A 117 -8.58 -6.83 9.54
CA LYS A 117 -8.07 -6.26 10.79
C LYS A 117 -7.18 -7.22 11.58
N PRO A 118 -7.57 -8.48 11.84
CA PRO A 118 -6.72 -9.42 12.56
C PRO A 118 -5.39 -9.71 11.88
N TYR A 119 -5.32 -9.55 10.56
CA TYR A 119 -4.09 -9.77 9.80
C TYR A 119 -3.12 -8.60 9.92
N TYR A 120 -3.62 -7.35 9.93
CA TYR A 120 -2.79 -6.13 9.92
C TYR A 120 -2.52 -5.54 11.30
N GLU A 121 -3.37 -5.80 12.30
CA GLU A 121 -3.20 -5.35 13.67
C GLU A 121 -1.81 -5.68 14.28
N PRO A 122 -1.23 -6.89 14.06
CA PRO A 122 0.10 -7.22 14.57
C PRO A 122 1.26 -6.38 13.99
N PHE A 123 1.03 -5.62 12.91
CA PHE A 123 2.00 -4.69 12.36
C PHE A 123 1.91 -3.28 12.96
N GLY A 124 0.86 -2.99 13.75
CA GLY A 124 0.64 -1.70 14.38
C GLY A 124 -0.45 -0.85 13.72
N PHE A 125 -1.23 -1.41 12.79
CA PHE A 125 -2.39 -0.73 12.21
C PHE A 125 -3.55 -0.64 13.20
N VAL A 126 -4.24 0.49 13.19
CA VAL A 126 -5.43 0.79 13.99
C VAL A 126 -6.56 1.28 13.11
N GLY A 127 -7.80 1.32 13.63
CA GLY A 127 -8.96 1.81 12.89
C GLY A 127 -8.77 3.26 12.43
N ALA A 128 -8.83 3.51 11.12
CA ALA A 128 -8.65 4.83 10.55
C ALA A 128 -9.88 5.74 10.72
N ALA A 129 -11.07 5.16 10.59
CA ALA A 129 -12.32 5.92 10.80
C ALA A 129 -12.44 6.48 12.21
N ASP A 130 -11.95 5.78 13.23
CA ASP A 130 -11.93 6.23 14.61
C ASP A 130 -10.92 7.36 14.85
N ARG A 131 -10.05 7.61 13.89
CA ARG A 131 -9.06 8.71 13.86
C ARG A 131 -9.49 9.87 12.96
N GLY A 132 -10.75 9.88 12.50
CA GLY A 132 -11.30 10.94 11.67
C GLY A 132 -10.93 10.87 10.19
N LEU A 133 -10.44 9.73 9.70
CA LEU A 133 -10.15 9.53 8.29
C LEU A 133 -11.36 8.93 7.57
N GLU A 134 -11.56 9.33 6.32
CA GLU A 134 -12.66 8.88 5.48
C GLU A 134 -12.19 8.41 4.11
N MET A 135 -12.86 7.39 3.55
CA MET A 135 -12.60 6.93 2.18
C MET A 135 -13.60 7.56 1.21
N PRO A 136 -13.19 7.83 -0.05
CA PRO A 136 -14.05 8.48 -1.06
C PRO A 136 -15.08 7.54 -1.68
N GLY A 137 -15.41 6.46 -1.03
CA GLY A 137 -16.38 5.47 -1.43
C GLY A 137 -16.58 4.43 -0.35
N TRP A 138 -17.49 3.51 -0.60
CA TRP A 138 -17.80 2.50 0.41
C TRP A 138 -16.63 1.57 0.69
N VAL A 139 -16.31 1.42 1.98
CA VAL A 139 -15.42 0.40 2.54
C VAL A 139 -16.00 -0.04 3.89
N GLU A 140 -15.78 -1.29 4.26
CA GLU A 140 -16.11 -1.72 5.60
C GLU A 140 -15.26 -0.96 6.61
N ARG A 141 -15.93 -0.32 7.60
CA ARG A 141 -15.28 0.55 8.59
C ARG A 141 -14.09 -0.11 9.27
N GLU A 142 -14.24 -1.36 9.69
CA GLU A 142 -13.20 -2.10 10.41
C GLU A 142 -11.98 -2.44 9.54
N ARG A 143 -12.18 -2.51 8.23
CA ARG A 143 -11.11 -2.83 7.28
C ARG A 143 -10.26 -1.61 6.91
N PHE A 144 -10.77 -0.40 7.14
CA PHE A 144 -10.04 0.83 6.89
C PHE A 144 -9.14 1.14 8.09
N GLN A 145 -7.82 1.08 7.88
CA GLN A 145 -6.82 1.14 8.93
C GLN A 145 -5.71 2.13 8.59
N VAL A 146 -5.07 2.66 9.63
CA VAL A 146 -3.96 3.61 9.53
C VAL A 146 -2.84 3.23 10.51
N MET A 147 -1.60 3.55 10.15
CA MET A 147 -0.43 3.40 10.99
C MET A 147 0.46 4.64 10.87
N GLU A 148 0.92 5.17 12.00
CA GLU A 148 2.00 6.15 12.04
C GLU A 148 3.34 5.46 11.80
N LEU A 149 4.03 5.84 10.73
CA LEU A 149 5.41 5.44 10.47
C LEU A 149 6.41 6.38 11.16
N ALA A 150 5.99 7.63 11.37
CA ALA A 150 6.69 8.61 12.17
C ALA A 150 5.78 9.02 13.34
N ALA A 151 6.32 9.04 14.56
CA ALA A 151 5.56 9.40 15.75
C ALA A 151 4.91 10.78 15.60
N GLY A 152 3.61 10.89 15.89
CA GLY A 152 2.85 12.14 15.80
C GLY A 152 2.42 12.53 14.39
N ALA A 153 2.70 11.73 13.36
CA ALA A 153 2.33 12.06 11.98
C ALA A 153 0.82 12.17 11.76
N LEU A 154 0.02 11.52 12.58
CA LEU A 154 -1.45 11.59 12.52
C LEU A 154 -2.03 12.81 13.26
N GLN A 155 -1.23 13.51 14.04
CA GLN A 155 -1.68 14.67 14.81
C GLN A 155 -2.19 15.79 13.89
N GLY A 156 -3.44 16.18 14.05
CA GLY A 156 -4.08 17.21 13.22
C GLY A 156 -4.45 16.76 11.80
N VAL A 157 -4.28 15.48 11.48
CA VAL A 157 -4.65 14.91 10.17
C VAL A 157 -6.03 14.25 10.29
N SER A 158 -6.98 14.70 9.49
CA SER A 158 -8.34 14.13 9.39
C SER A 158 -8.95 14.44 8.03
N GLY A 159 -10.05 13.76 7.72
CA GLY A 159 -10.85 14.00 6.52
C GLY A 159 -10.67 12.95 5.45
N MET A 160 -11.08 13.31 4.24
CA MET A 160 -11.20 12.42 3.09
C MET A 160 -9.84 12.07 2.50
N VAL A 161 -9.62 10.79 2.23
CA VAL A 161 -8.47 10.32 1.44
C VAL A 161 -8.70 10.65 -0.02
N GLY A 162 -7.72 11.23 -0.67
CA GLY A 162 -7.74 11.57 -2.08
C GLY A 162 -6.43 11.20 -2.79
N LYS A 163 -6.41 11.46 -4.10
CA LYS A 163 -5.18 11.31 -4.89
C LYS A 163 -4.13 12.32 -4.44
N PRO A 164 -2.83 12.03 -4.64
CA PRO A 164 -1.78 12.96 -4.25
C PRO A 164 -1.92 14.26 -5.04
N VAL A 165 -1.68 15.40 -4.36
CA VAL A 165 -1.61 16.69 -5.04
C VAL A 165 -0.30 16.74 -5.83
N LYS A 166 -0.39 17.06 -7.13
CA LYS A 166 0.81 17.31 -7.94
C LYS A 166 1.51 18.55 -7.37
N THR A 167 2.61 18.34 -6.66
CA THR A 167 3.51 19.46 -6.35
C THR A 167 4.07 19.96 -7.67
N SER A 168 3.64 21.14 -8.10
CA SER A 168 4.36 21.87 -9.13
C SER A 168 5.78 22.09 -8.59
N ARG A 169 6.79 21.45 -9.21
CA ARG A 169 8.17 21.80 -8.98
C ARG A 169 8.28 23.31 -9.33
N LYS A 170 8.35 24.17 -8.32
CA LYS A 170 8.90 25.51 -8.53
C LYS A 170 10.30 25.28 -9.12
N LYS A 171 10.48 25.57 -10.40
CA LYS A 171 11.82 25.77 -10.97
C LYS A 171 12.49 26.77 -10.04
N ALA A 172 13.55 26.35 -9.34
CA ALA A 172 14.46 27.27 -8.75
C ALA A 172 15.00 28.09 -9.91
N ALA A 173 14.60 29.34 -9.97
CA ALA A 173 15.22 30.31 -10.86
C ALA A 173 16.66 30.49 -10.37
N ALA A 174 17.58 30.19 -11.25
CA ALA A 174 19.00 30.46 -11.07
C ALA A 174 19.25 31.95 -10.95
#